data_79a3e370c77fa72d1ec3e6baa2a509aa
#
_entry.id   79a3e370c77fa72d1ec3e6baa2a509aa
#
_cell.length_a   1.000
_cell.length_b   1.000
_cell.length_c   1.000
_cell.angle_alpha   90.00
_cell.angle_beta   90.00
_cell.angle_gamma   90.00
#
_symmetry.space_group_name_H-M   'P 1'
#
loop_
_entity.id
_entity.type
_entity.pdbx_description
1 polymer ?
#
loop_
_entity_poly.entity_id
_entity_poly.type
_entity_poly.pdbx_seq_one_letter_code
_entity_poly.pdbx_strand_id
1 'polypeptide(L)' 'MILYPVGTNVDLSNGEKARVVANNPKFVLRPTVVGLNSGRVYELSTDLNCANIIIL' A
#
# COMPACT_ATOMS: atom_id res chain seq x y z
N MET A 1 -6.76 4.06 14.86
CA MET A 1 -7.36 2.87 14.23
C MET A 1 -6.52 2.46 13.02
N ILE A 2 -6.26 1.16 12.88
CA ILE A 2 -5.50 0.63 11.74
C ILE A 2 -6.47 -0.13 10.85
N LEU A 3 -6.68 0.35 9.61
CA LEU A 3 -7.56 -0.30 8.64
C LEU A 3 -6.84 -1.41 7.87
N TYR A 4 -5.51 -1.28 7.71
CA TYR A 4 -4.69 -2.24 6.98
C TYR A 4 -3.51 -2.63 7.86
N PRO A 5 -3.67 -3.63 8.74
CA PRO A 5 -2.56 -4.05 9.60
C PRO A 5 -1.41 -4.62 8.77
N VAL A 6 -0.19 -4.50 9.31
CA VAL A 6 1.00 -5.08 8.67
C VAL A 6 0.78 -6.57 8.45
N GLY A 7 1.12 -7.04 7.25
CA GLY A 7 0.91 -8.43 6.84
C GLY A 7 -0.38 -8.67 6.08
N THR A 8 -1.25 -7.65 5.95
CA THR A 8 -2.47 -7.77 5.16
C THR A 8 -2.14 -7.77 3.67
N ASN A 9 -2.72 -8.72 2.93
CA ASN A 9 -2.62 -8.73 1.48
C ASN A 9 -3.71 -7.86 0.89
N VAL A 10 -3.35 -7.03 -0.07
CA VAL A 10 -4.28 -6.10 -0.72
C VAL A 10 -4.08 -6.15 -2.24
N ASP A 11 -5.13 -5.74 -2.97
CA ASP A 11 -5.05 -5.57 -4.41
C ASP A 11 -4.95 -4.08 -4.72
N LEU A 12 -4.02 -3.73 -5.61
CA LEU A 12 -3.83 -2.35 -6.03
C LEU A 12 -4.58 -2.08 -7.33
N SER A 13 -4.93 -0.82 -7.55
CA SER A 13 -5.68 -0.41 -8.73
C SER A 13 -4.90 -0.61 -10.03
N ASN A 14 -3.57 -0.74 -9.95
CA ASN A 14 -2.74 -1.01 -11.12
C ASN A 14 -2.70 -2.49 -11.52
N GLY A 15 -3.45 -3.34 -10.82
CA GLY A 15 -3.52 -4.77 -11.12
C GLY A 15 -2.49 -5.62 -10.38
N GLU A 16 -1.70 -5.02 -9.50
CA GLU A 16 -0.69 -5.75 -8.74
C GLU A 16 -1.20 -6.10 -7.34
N LYS A 17 -0.85 -7.29 -6.87
CA LYS A 17 -1.09 -7.67 -5.48
C LYS A 17 0.06 -7.21 -4.62
N ALA A 18 -0.23 -6.80 -3.41
CA ALA A 18 0.76 -6.26 -2.49
C ALA A 18 0.48 -6.68 -1.06
N ARG A 19 1.47 -6.49 -0.20
CA ARG A 19 1.33 -6.75 1.23
C ARG A 19 1.69 -5.50 1.99
N VAL A 20 0.87 -5.16 2.98
CA VAL A 20 1.13 -4.03 3.85
C VAL A 20 2.34 -4.33 4.73
N VAL A 21 3.35 -3.45 4.69
CA VAL A 21 4.59 -3.60 5.47
C VAL A 21 4.74 -2.52 6.53
N ALA A 22 4.00 -1.42 6.42
CA ALA A 22 4.03 -0.35 7.40
C ALA A 22 2.76 0.47 7.33
N ASN A 23 2.39 1.08 8.45
CA ASN A 23 1.25 1.98 8.52
C ASN A 23 1.70 3.38 8.84
N ASN A 24 1.03 4.37 8.24
CA ASN A 24 1.24 5.77 8.56
C ASN A 24 0.04 6.26 9.36
N PRO A 25 0.22 6.70 10.62
CA PRO A 25 -0.92 7.13 11.44
C PRO A 25 -1.64 8.35 10.88
N LYS A 26 -1.00 9.14 10.04
CA LYS A 26 -1.63 10.29 9.39
C LYS A 26 -2.43 9.91 8.15
N PHE A 27 -2.14 8.75 7.56
CA PHE A 27 -2.74 8.31 6.30
C PHE A 27 -3.15 6.85 6.40
N VAL A 28 -4.13 6.57 7.27
CA VAL A 28 -4.54 5.18 7.57
C VAL A 28 -5.08 4.43 6.36
N LEU A 29 -5.57 5.14 5.34
CA LEU A 29 -6.07 4.52 4.11
C LEU A 29 -5.00 4.31 3.05
N ARG A 30 -3.78 4.80 3.30
CA ARG A 30 -2.70 4.72 2.32
C ARG A 30 -1.42 4.21 2.99
N PRO A 31 -1.39 2.93 3.38
CA PRO A 31 -0.21 2.36 4.02
C PRO A 31 0.92 2.14 3.02
N THR A 32 2.12 1.88 3.55
CA THR A 32 3.23 1.43 2.71
C THR A 32 3.06 -0.05 2.43
N VAL A 33 3.13 -0.43 1.16
CA VAL A 33 2.96 -1.81 0.74
C VAL A 33 4.12 -2.24 -0.15
N VAL A 34 4.35 -3.55 -0.24
CA VAL A 34 5.33 -4.13 -1.15
C VAL A 34 4.61 -4.99 -2.19
N GLY A 35 4.92 -4.76 -3.46
CA GLY A 35 4.34 -5.56 -4.53
C GLY A 35 4.84 -7.00 -4.48
N LEU A 36 3.92 -7.96 -4.49
CA LEU A 36 4.27 -9.37 -4.38
C LEU A 36 4.90 -9.94 -5.65
N ASN A 37 4.57 -9.35 -6.81
CA ASN A 37 5.10 -9.82 -8.09
C ASN A 37 6.50 -9.29 -8.37
N SER A 38 6.72 -7.99 -8.11
CA SER A 38 7.98 -7.33 -8.46
C SER A 38 8.86 -7.04 -7.25
N GLY A 39 8.34 -7.18 -6.03
CA GLY A 39 9.06 -6.81 -4.81
C GLY A 39 9.24 -5.31 -4.65
N ARG A 40 8.52 -4.49 -5.43
CA ARG A 40 8.64 -3.04 -5.38
C ARG A 40 7.88 -2.48 -4.19
N VAL A 41 8.52 -1.55 -3.49
CA VAL A 41 7.87 -0.86 -2.37
C VAL A 41 7.07 0.32 -2.89
N TYR A 42 5.82 0.41 -2.46
CA TYR A 42 4.92 1.52 -2.79
C TYR A 42 4.57 2.27 -1.52
N GLU A 43 5.03 3.51 -1.42
CA GLU A 43 4.68 4.39 -0.31
C GLU A 43 3.46 5.22 -0.69
N LEU A 44 2.28 4.63 -0.54
CA LEU A 44 1.04 5.23 -1.03
C LEU A 44 0.73 6.57 -0.36
N SER A 45 1.27 6.80 0.83
CA SER A 45 0.98 8.02 1.59
C SER A 45 1.80 9.23 1.15
N THR A 46 3.02 9.00 0.62
CA THR A 46 3.96 10.10 0.36
C THR A 46 4.51 10.13 -1.05
N ASP A 47 4.53 9.01 -1.76
CA ASP A 47 5.13 8.94 -3.08
C ASP A 47 4.16 9.49 -4.14
N LEU A 48 4.58 10.53 -4.83
CA LEU A 48 3.77 11.14 -5.89
C LEU A 48 3.54 10.19 -7.06
N ASN A 49 4.46 9.29 -7.30
CA ASN A 49 4.31 8.28 -8.36
C ASN A 49 3.22 7.27 -8.04
N CYS A 50 2.87 7.14 -6.76
CA CYS A 50 1.80 6.25 -6.31
C CYS A 50 0.49 6.98 -6.07
N ALA A 51 0.38 8.26 -6.42
CA ALA A 51 -0.81 9.06 -6.14
C ALA A 51 -2.05 8.50 -6.82
N ASN A 52 -1.90 7.86 -7.97
CA ASN A 52 -3.01 7.27 -8.74
C ASN A 52 -3.27 5.81 -8.38
N ILE A 53 -2.46 5.24 -7.49
CA ILE A 53 -2.61 3.85 -7.07
C ILE A 53 -3.42 3.83 -5.79
N ILE A 54 -4.49 3.04 -5.78
CA ILE A 54 -5.34 2.89 -4.59
C ILE A 54 -5.49 1.41 -4.27
N ILE A 55 -5.84 1.14 -3.02
CA ILE A 55 -6.18 -0.20 -2.57
C ILE A 55 -7.63 -0.47 -2.92
N LEU A 56 -7.87 -1.56 -3.60
CA LEU A 56 -9.22 -1.95 -4.03
C LEU A 56 -9.98 -2.70 -2.93
#